data_5d510990970545f6144b95e1f20fdd81
#
_entry.id   5d510990970545f6144b95e1f20fdd81
#
_cell.length_a   1.000
_cell.length_b   1.000
_cell.length_c   1.000
_cell.angle_alpha   90.00
_cell.angle_beta   90.00
_cell.angle_gamma   90.00
#
_symmetry.space_group_name_H-M   'P 1'
#
loop_
_entity.id
_entity.type
_entity.pdbx_description
1 polymer ?
#
loop_
_entity_poly.entity_id
_entity_poly.type
_entity_poly.pdbx_seq_one_letter_code
_entity_poly.pdbx_strand_id
1 'polypeptide(L)'
;KRQEEVQGMPYEVTLTGVGKINATRVLTEKIVMWDGRKPMLPDIVINYGTAAKCSNRVQVGELYEIGSYIQRDMNVTQLGFENYQTPFGKGTINGGKGDLICATGDNFWEGDTQFTEEYDVADMEAYALASVCETYNIPFRCFKYISDDGDAKQWQENCRKGVELFIARMRLNA
;
A
#
# COMPACT_ATOMS: atom_id res chain seq x y z
N LYS A 1 4.40 17.98 9.70
CA LYS A 1 3.53 17.54 10.85
C LYS A 1 3.49 16.02 11.02
N ARG A 2 3.45 15.22 9.92
CA ARG A 2 3.42 13.73 10.01
C ARG A 2 4.74 13.10 10.46
N GLN A 3 5.88 13.73 10.19
CA GLN A 3 7.19 13.24 10.65
C GLN A 3 7.36 13.42 12.17
N GLU A 4 6.76 14.44 12.77
CA GLU A 4 6.85 14.71 14.21
C GLU A 4 6.03 13.71 15.05
N GLU A 5 4.93 13.17 14.51
CA GLU A 5 4.05 12.22 15.21
C GLU A 5 4.69 10.83 15.36
N VAL A 6 5.71 10.51 14.55
CA VAL A 6 6.43 9.22 14.58
C VAL A 6 7.78 9.37 15.31
N GLN A 7 8.07 10.55 15.89
CA GLN A 7 9.30 10.76 16.67
C GLN A 7 9.37 9.81 17.88
N GLY A 8 10.51 9.12 17.99
CA GLY A 8 10.75 8.12 19.02
C GLY A 8 10.56 6.67 18.57
N MET A 9 10.19 6.42 17.32
CA MET A 9 10.24 5.10 16.71
C MET A 9 11.58 4.90 15.96
N PRO A 10 12.13 3.69 15.93
CA PRO A 10 13.41 3.40 15.25
C PRO A 10 13.27 3.35 13.72
N TYR A 11 12.33 4.09 13.15
CA TYR A 11 12.02 4.10 11.73
C TYR A 11 12.27 5.48 11.10
N GLU A 12 12.89 5.49 9.94
CA GLU A 12 12.88 6.68 9.08
C GLU A 12 11.54 6.78 8.35
N VAL A 13 10.86 7.92 8.45
CA VAL A 13 9.57 8.16 7.78
C VAL A 13 9.79 8.88 6.47
N THR A 14 9.25 8.32 5.39
CA THR A 14 9.29 8.89 4.04
C THR A 14 7.89 9.04 3.49
N LEU A 15 7.55 10.24 2.97
CA LEU A 15 6.29 10.48 2.27
C LEU A 15 6.49 10.21 0.77
N THR A 16 5.73 9.26 0.24
CA THR A 16 5.86 8.84 -1.16
C THR A 16 5.06 9.72 -2.14
N GLY A 17 4.10 10.50 -1.65
CA GLY A 17 3.09 11.14 -2.50
C GLY A 17 1.99 10.17 -2.91
N VAL A 18 1.17 10.56 -3.88
CA VAL A 18 0.03 9.79 -4.35
C VAL A 18 0.34 9.15 -5.71
N GLY A 19 -0.08 7.91 -5.88
CA GLY A 19 0.00 7.16 -7.13
C GLY A 19 1.26 6.31 -7.28
N LYS A 20 1.16 5.31 -8.16
CA LYS A 20 2.18 4.28 -8.38
C LYS A 20 3.54 4.86 -8.78
N ILE A 21 3.56 5.85 -9.67
CA ILE A 21 4.80 6.46 -10.17
C ILE A 21 5.54 7.17 -9.04
N ASN A 22 4.85 7.99 -8.23
CA ASN A 22 5.47 8.69 -7.11
C ASN A 22 6.00 7.69 -6.06
N ALA A 23 5.21 6.68 -5.73
CA ALA A 23 5.60 5.65 -4.77
C ALA A 23 6.87 4.90 -5.24
N THR A 24 6.89 4.44 -6.49
CA THR A 24 8.05 3.77 -7.09
C THR A 24 9.28 4.66 -7.07
N ARG A 25 9.15 5.90 -7.57
CA ARG A 25 10.27 6.85 -7.67
C ARG A 25 10.88 7.13 -6.31
N VAL A 26 10.07 7.54 -5.34
CA VAL A 26 10.55 7.96 -4.02
C VAL A 26 11.20 6.78 -3.27
N LEU A 27 10.60 5.59 -3.29
CA LEU A 27 11.19 4.44 -2.63
C LEU A 27 12.49 3.99 -3.32
N THR A 28 12.53 3.97 -4.65
CA THR A 28 13.74 3.64 -5.40
C THR A 28 14.86 4.64 -5.13
N GLU A 29 14.56 5.95 -5.15
CA GLU A 29 15.53 6.98 -4.79
C GLU A 29 16.11 6.75 -3.38
N LYS A 30 15.25 6.43 -2.42
CA LYS A 30 15.69 6.14 -1.05
C LYS A 30 16.61 4.92 -0.97
N ILE A 31 16.33 3.86 -1.71
CA ILE A 31 17.14 2.65 -1.73
C ILE A 31 18.49 2.86 -2.45
N VAL A 32 18.46 3.58 -3.59
CA VAL A 32 19.63 3.68 -4.49
C VAL A 32 20.54 4.86 -4.13
N MET A 33 19.97 5.99 -3.69
CA MET A 33 20.70 7.25 -3.48
C MET A 33 21.23 7.43 -2.05
N TRP A 34 21.30 6.37 -1.25
CA TRP A 34 21.84 6.48 0.10
C TRP A 34 23.33 6.83 0.06
N ASP A 35 23.61 8.14 0.08
CA ASP A 35 24.86 8.80 0.48
C ASP A 35 26.18 8.37 -0.22
N GLY A 36 26.15 7.97 -1.51
CA GLY A 36 27.38 7.72 -2.29
C GLY A 36 28.28 6.59 -1.79
N ARG A 37 27.90 5.89 -0.74
CA ARG A 37 28.48 4.66 -0.24
C ARG A 37 27.59 3.49 -0.67
N LYS A 38 28.09 2.25 -0.60
CA LYS A 38 27.33 1.04 -0.98
C LYS A 38 25.86 1.16 -0.48
N PRO A 39 24.85 0.88 -1.32
CA PRO A 39 23.46 0.97 -0.91
C PRO A 39 23.26 0.09 0.34
N MET A 40 22.93 0.71 1.45
CA MET A 40 22.55 -0.01 2.66
C MET A 40 21.05 -0.19 2.58
N LEU A 41 20.63 -1.39 2.15
CA LEU A 41 19.23 -1.73 2.06
C LEU A 41 18.61 -1.66 3.46
N PRO A 42 17.39 -1.14 3.61
CA PRO A 42 16.69 -1.20 4.87
C PRO A 42 16.36 -2.65 5.23
N ASP A 43 16.36 -2.99 6.51
CA ASP A 43 15.97 -4.32 7.00
C ASP A 43 14.52 -4.65 6.65
N ILE A 44 13.67 -3.64 6.56
CA ILE A 44 12.26 -3.75 6.21
C ILE A 44 11.72 -2.42 5.70
N VAL A 45 10.78 -2.50 4.77
CA VAL A 45 9.92 -1.38 4.38
C VAL A 45 8.51 -1.60 4.92
N ILE A 46 7.98 -0.59 5.60
CA ILE A 46 6.62 -0.61 6.15
C ILE A 46 5.81 0.49 5.48
N ASN A 47 4.80 0.12 4.73
CA ASN A 47 3.82 1.05 4.18
C ASN A 47 2.68 1.27 5.17
N TYR A 48 2.36 2.51 5.43
CA TYR A 48 1.12 2.92 6.06
C TYR A 48 0.38 3.93 5.17
N GLY A 49 -0.90 3.74 4.99
CA GLY A 49 -1.77 4.63 4.22
C GLY A 49 -3.24 4.34 4.43
N THR A 50 -4.09 5.10 3.75
CA THR A 50 -5.53 4.85 3.68
C THR A 50 -5.87 3.92 2.53
N ALA A 51 -7.03 3.28 2.62
CA ALA A 51 -7.62 2.50 1.53
C ALA A 51 -9.15 2.57 1.62
N ALA A 52 -9.81 2.41 0.48
CA ALA A 52 -11.25 2.23 0.42
C ALA A 52 -11.64 0.79 0.74
N LYS A 53 -12.81 0.62 1.36
CA LYS A 53 -13.44 -0.68 1.59
C LYS A 53 -13.99 -1.25 0.28
N CYS A 54 -13.58 -2.45 -0.09
CA CYS A 54 -14.06 -3.14 -1.30
C CYS A 54 -14.76 -4.48 -1.00
N SER A 55 -14.66 -5.00 0.23
CA SER A 55 -15.32 -6.24 0.62
C SER A 55 -15.93 -6.15 2.02
N ASN A 56 -16.75 -7.15 2.38
CA ASN A 56 -17.32 -7.25 3.73
C ASN A 56 -16.32 -7.78 4.78
N ARG A 57 -15.12 -8.15 4.38
CA ARG A 57 -14.05 -8.60 5.29
C ARG A 57 -13.42 -7.44 6.08
N VAL A 58 -13.63 -6.20 5.65
CA VAL A 58 -13.07 -5.01 6.29
C VAL A 58 -14.16 -4.01 6.68
N GLN A 59 -13.86 -3.17 7.68
CA GLN A 59 -14.75 -2.13 8.20
C GLN A 59 -14.09 -0.76 8.11
N VAL A 60 -14.86 0.27 7.73
CA VAL A 60 -14.42 1.67 7.78
C VAL A 60 -14.09 2.03 9.23
N GLY A 61 -12.96 2.70 9.43
CA GLY A 61 -12.48 3.10 10.75
C GLY A 61 -11.48 2.14 11.39
N GLU A 62 -11.21 1.00 10.77
CA GLU A 62 -10.28 -0.01 11.29
C GLU A 62 -8.97 -0.09 10.51
N LEU A 63 -7.93 -0.63 11.15
CA LEU A 63 -6.59 -0.82 10.58
C LEU A 63 -6.32 -2.30 10.33
N TYR A 64 -5.93 -2.63 9.10
CA TYR A 64 -5.61 -3.99 8.70
C TYR A 64 -4.19 -4.12 8.16
N GLU A 65 -3.59 -5.29 8.37
CA GLU A 65 -2.36 -5.70 7.69
C GLU A 65 -2.70 -6.45 6.40
N ILE A 66 -2.07 -6.07 5.30
CA ILE A 66 -2.32 -6.60 3.96
C ILE A 66 -1.30 -7.68 3.63
N GLY A 67 -1.76 -8.77 3.00
CA GLY A 67 -0.90 -9.90 2.63
C GLY A 67 -0.56 -10.00 1.15
N SER A 68 -1.42 -9.47 0.27
CA SER A 68 -1.24 -9.58 -1.19
C SER A 68 -1.61 -8.29 -1.91
N TYR A 69 -0.98 -8.04 -3.04
CA TYR A 69 -1.11 -6.80 -3.81
C TYR A 69 -1.32 -7.12 -5.28
N ILE A 70 -2.30 -6.44 -5.92
CA ILE A 70 -2.58 -6.49 -7.36
C ILE A 70 -2.69 -5.09 -7.95
N GLN A 71 -2.55 -4.96 -9.27
CA GLN A 71 -2.83 -3.72 -9.99
C GLN A 71 -4.24 -3.78 -10.59
N ARG A 72 -5.24 -3.15 -9.93
CA ARG A 72 -6.64 -3.21 -10.40
C ARG A 72 -6.90 -2.50 -11.73
N ASP A 73 -6.05 -1.56 -12.10
CA ASP A 73 -6.12 -0.80 -13.35
C ASP A 73 -5.26 -1.41 -14.48
N MET A 74 -4.62 -2.57 -14.26
CA MET A 74 -3.89 -3.29 -15.28
C MET A 74 -4.82 -4.30 -15.96
N ASN A 75 -5.26 -3.97 -17.17
CA ASN A 75 -6.07 -4.86 -17.99
C ASN A 75 -5.50 -4.95 -19.41
N VAL A 76 -4.84 -6.05 -19.69
CA VAL A 76 -4.28 -6.41 -20.99
C VAL A 76 -4.78 -7.77 -21.47
N THR A 77 -5.97 -8.13 -21.07
CA THR A 77 -6.63 -9.40 -21.42
C THR A 77 -6.79 -9.58 -22.94
N GLN A 78 -6.95 -8.48 -23.68
CA GLN A 78 -6.97 -8.52 -25.15
C GLN A 78 -5.66 -8.99 -25.78
N LEU A 79 -4.54 -8.99 -25.03
CA LEU A 79 -3.25 -9.49 -25.46
C LEU A 79 -3.01 -10.95 -25.00
N GLY A 80 -4.01 -11.59 -24.37
CA GLY A 80 -3.94 -12.98 -23.90
C GLY A 80 -3.37 -13.15 -22.49
N PHE A 81 -3.25 -12.08 -21.70
CA PHE A 81 -2.85 -12.15 -20.29
C PHE A 81 -4.08 -12.24 -19.38
N GLU A 82 -3.88 -12.72 -18.16
CA GLU A 82 -4.93 -12.69 -17.15
C GLU A 82 -5.19 -11.26 -16.65
N ASN A 83 -6.37 -11.01 -16.08
CA ASN A 83 -6.68 -9.72 -15.45
C ASN A 83 -5.67 -9.42 -14.33
N TYR A 84 -5.30 -8.15 -14.17
CA TYR A 84 -4.28 -7.65 -13.24
C TYR A 84 -2.84 -8.13 -13.52
N GLN A 85 -2.62 -9.00 -14.51
CA GLN A 85 -1.30 -9.44 -14.88
C GLN A 85 -0.58 -8.37 -15.71
N THR A 86 0.61 -7.97 -15.24
CA THR A 86 1.53 -7.14 -16.02
C THR A 86 2.32 -8.03 -16.98
N PRO A 87 2.34 -7.73 -18.29
CA PRO A 87 3.21 -8.45 -19.22
C PRO A 87 4.67 -8.46 -18.74
N PHE A 88 5.29 -9.64 -18.79
CA PHE A 88 6.67 -9.86 -18.30
C PHE A 88 6.89 -9.56 -16.79
N GLY A 89 5.83 -9.33 -16.04
CA GLY A 89 5.85 -9.12 -14.60
C GLY A 89 4.90 -10.06 -13.87
N LYS A 90 4.67 -9.78 -12.60
CA LYS A 90 3.73 -10.53 -11.75
C LYS A 90 2.34 -9.89 -11.76
N GLY A 91 1.31 -10.69 -11.74
CA GLY A 91 -0.07 -10.24 -11.49
C GLY A 91 -0.28 -9.94 -10.01
N THR A 92 0.14 -10.89 -9.15
CA THR A 92 0.02 -10.77 -7.70
C THR A 92 1.40 -10.80 -7.05
N ILE A 93 1.63 -9.88 -6.12
CA ILE A 93 2.79 -9.88 -5.23
C ILE A 93 2.29 -10.28 -3.83
N ASN A 94 2.92 -11.29 -3.26
CA ASN A 94 2.64 -11.74 -1.89
C ASN A 94 3.75 -11.23 -0.98
N GLY A 95 3.36 -10.61 0.13
CA GLY A 95 4.31 -10.09 1.11
C GLY A 95 3.57 -9.43 2.26
N GLY A 96 3.88 -9.84 3.48
CA GLY A 96 3.15 -9.42 4.67
C GLY A 96 2.55 -10.63 5.39
N LYS A 97 1.93 -10.36 6.54
CA LYS A 97 1.36 -11.40 7.39
C LYS A 97 -0.17 -11.46 7.33
N GLY A 98 -0.80 -10.53 6.60
CA GLY A 98 -2.25 -10.49 6.43
C GLY A 98 -2.74 -11.52 5.40
N ASP A 99 -4.06 -11.69 5.34
CA ASP A 99 -4.77 -12.52 4.36
C ASP A 99 -5.67 -11.70 3.43
N LEU A 100 -5.59 -10.37 3.54
CA LEU A 100 -6.35 -9.43 2.72
C LEU A 100 -5.58 -9.04 1.46
N ILE A 101 -6.33 -8.76 0.39
CA ILE A 101 -5.81 -8.34 -0.92
C ILE A 101 -6.03 -6.83 -1.09
N CYS A 102 -4.96 -6.10 -1.38
CA CYS A 102 -5.02 -4.69 -1.75
C CYS A 102 -4.88 -4.53 -3.26
N ALA A 103 -5.83 -3.85 -3.86
CA ALA A 103 -5.86 -3.54 -5.28
C ALA A 103 -5.46 -2.09 -5.54
N THR A 104 -4.28 -1.89 -6.13
CA THR A 104 -3.69 -0.57 -6.39
C THR A 104 -4.06 -0.05 -7.78
N GLY A 105 -4.45 1.23 -7.87
CA GLY A 105 -4.70 1.90 -9.15
C GLY A 105 -4.48 3.40 -9.05
N ASP A 106 -4.21 4.07 -10.18
CA ASP A 106 -3.93 5.51 -10.24
C ASP A 106 -5.18 6.40 -10.34
N ASN A 107 -6.35 5.85 -10.01
CA ASN A 107 -7.59 6.59 -9.88
C ASN A 107 -8.21 6.35 -8.49
N PHE A 108 -8.96 7.34 -8.00
CA PHE A 108 -9.77 7.15 -6.80
C PHE A 108 -10.78 6.03 -7.03
N TRP A 109 -10.95 5.14 -6.07
CA TRP A 109 -11.96 4.07 -6.17
C TRP A 109 -13.31 4.63 -5.70
N GLU A 110 -14.27 4.69 -6.60
CA GLU A 110 -15.60 5.31 -6.37
C GLU A 110 -16.69 4.29 -6.05
N GLY A 111 -16.29 3.04 -5.78
CA GLY A 111 -17.22 1.94 -5.61
C GLY A 111 -17.60 1.32 -6.96
N ASP A 112 -17.41 0.03 -7.07
CA ASP A 112 -18.07 -0.73 -8.12
C ASP A 112 -19.46 -1.15 -7.59
N THR A 113 -20.47 -1.05 -8.44
CA THR A 113 -21.85 -1.45 -8.09
C THR A 113 -21.97 -2.96 -7.82
N GLN A 114 -20.89 -3.70 -8.03
CA GLN A 114 -20.70 -5.08 -7.65
C GLN A 114 -19.43 -5.15 -6.81
N PHE A 115 -19.54 -5.48 -5.52
CA PHE A 115 -18.39 -5.90 -4.73
C PHE A 115 -17.69 -7.02 -5.50
N THR A 116 -16.50 -6.75 -5.97
CA THR A 116 -15.71 -7.80 -6.60
C THR A 116 -15.17 -8.66 -5.47
N GLU A 117 -15.48 -9.96 -5.48
CA GLU A 117 -14.87 -10.91 -4.53
C GLU A 117 -13.36 -11.07 -4.73
N GLU A 118 -12.77 -10.28 -5.64
CA GLU A 118 -11.39 -10.41 -6.09
C GLU A 118 -10.40 -9.70 -5.18
N TYR A 119 -10.80 -8.65 -4.45
CA TYR A 119 -9.94 -7.90 -3.52
C TYR A 119 -10.72 -7.25 -2.39
N ASP A 120 -10.04 -6.95 -1.30
CA ASP A 120 -10.67 -6.48 -0.06
C ASP A 120 -10.62 -4.97 0.10
N VAL A 121 -9.54 -4.34 -0.36
CA VAL A 121 -9.31 -2.90 -0.22
C VAL A 121 -8.69 -2.31 -1.49
N ALA A 122 -8.95 -1.03 -1.75
CA ALA A 122 -8.36 -0.31 -2.88
C ALA A 122 -7.51 0.87 -2.39
N ASP A 123 -6.31 1.00 -2.97
CA ASP A 123 -5.39 2.10 -2.72
C ASP A 123 -4.75 2.63 -4.02
N MET A 124 -3.73 3.48 -3.88
CA MET A 124 -3.03 4.05 -5.03
C MET A 124 -1.51 3.78 -5.03
N GLU A 125 -0.93 3.04 -4.05
CA GLU A 125 0.53 2.91 -3.92
C GLU A 125 1.06 1.51 -3.60
N ALA A 126 0.31 0.68 -2.89
CA ALA A 126 0.84 -0.52 -2.24
C ALA A 126 1.52 -1.52 -3.19
N TYR A 127 0.91 -1.80 -4.35
CA TYR A 127 1.53 -2.69 -5.34
C TYR A 127 2.88 -2.16 -5.83
N ALA A 128 2.97 -0.86 -6.08
CA ALA A 128 4.20 -0.24 -6.55
C ALA A 128 5.33 -0.35 -5.52
N LEU A 129 5.02 -0.11 -4.24
CA LEU A 129 5.99 -0.25 -3.15
C LEU A 129 6.40 -1.70 -2.96
N ALA A 130 5.44 -2.64 -2.98
CA ALA A 130 5.71 -4.07 -2.90
C ALA A 130 6.62 -4.56 -4.06
N SER A 131 6.36 -4.07 -5.29
CA SER A 131 7.16 -4.41 -6.48
C SER A 131 8.61 -3.93 -6.37
N VAL A 132 8.82 -2.71 -5.86
CA VAL A 132 10.18 -2.21 -5.59
C VAL A 132 10.87 -3.07 -4.53
N CYS A 133 10.19 -3.37 -3.42
CA CYS A 133 10.76 -4.21 -2.36
C CYS A 133 11.11 -5.61 -2.85
N GLU A 134 10.25 -6.22 -3.67
CA GLU A 134 10.53 -7.52 -4.28
C GLU A 134 11.77 -7.46 -5.19
N THR A 135 11.92 -6.42 -6.02
CA THR A 135 13.07 -6.22 -6.90
C THR A 135 14.40 -6.17 -6.14
N TYR A 136 14.40 -5.52 -4.98
CA TYR A 136 15.59 -5.38 -4.13
C TYR A 136 15.69 -6.45 -3.02
N ASN A 137 14.77 -7.41 -3.00
CA ASN A 137 14.68 -8.47 -1.97
C ASN A 137 14.63 -7.91 -0.54
N ILE A 138 13.82 -6.87 -0.35
CA ILE A 138 13.59 -6.20 0.95
C ILE A 138 12.27 -6.71 1.53
N PRO A 139 12.23 -7.15 2.79
CA PRO A 139 10.98 -7.48 3.47
C PRO A 139 9.99 -6.30 3.43
N PHE A 140 8.72 -6.59 3.10
CA PHE A 140 7.67 -5.59 2.98
C PHE A 140 6.47 -5.92 3.87
N ARG A 141 5.96 -4.92 4.59
CA ARG A 141 4.69 -4.99 5.32
C ARG A 141 3.83 -3.78 4.97
N CYS A 142 2.54 -3.98 4.89
CA CYS A 142 1.60 -2.93 4.55
C CYS A 142 0.43 -2.91 5.51
N PHE A 143 0.15 -1.74 6.05
CA PHE A 143 -0.99 -1.48 6.93
C PHE A 143 -1.89 -0.44 6.29
N LYS A 144 -3.17 -0.76 6.14
CA LYS A 144 -4.17 0.15 5.58
C LYS A 144 -5.25 0.47 6.61
N TYR A 145 -5.42 1.77 6.84
CA TYR A 145 -6.58 2.28 7.55
C TYR A 145 -7.73 2.46 6.55
N ILE A 146 -8.85 1.83 6.81
CA ILE A 146 -10.01 1.91 5.94
C ILE A 146 -10.71 3.23 6.20
N SER A 147 -10.54 4.16 5.28
CA SER A 147 -11.02 5.54 5.43
C SER A 147 -12.43 5.76 4.90
N ASP A 148 -12.84 4.98 3.90
CA ASP A 148 -14.05 5.20 3.12
C ASP A 148 -14.51 3.91 2.43
N ASP A 149 -15.67 3.99 1.80
CA ASP A 149 -16.27 2.96 0.95
C ASP A 149 -16.49 3.44 -0.51
N GLY A 150 -15.60 4.33 -0.98
CA GLY A 150 -15.66 4.95 -2.31
C GLY A 150 -16.23 6.36 -2.28
N ASP A 151 -16.48 6.93 -1.11
CA ASP A 151 -16.93 8.31 -0.93
C ASP A 151 -15.72 9.23 -0.62
N ALA A 152 -15.44 10.15 -1.55
CA ALA A 152 -14.35 11.11 -1.41
C ALA A 152 -14.52 12.04 -0.20
N LYS A 153 -15.74 12.39 0.19
CA LYS A 153 -16.01 13.20 1.38
C LYS A 153 -15.69 12.42 2.66
N GLN A 154 -16.10 11.16 2.72
CA GLN A 154 -15.78 10.27 3.83
C GLN A 154 -14.25 10.10 3.96
N TRP A 155 -13.55 9.94 2.83
CA TRP A 155 -12.08 9.92 2.82
C TRP A 155 -11.48 11.20 3.41
N GLN A 156 -11.95 12.40 3.00
CA GLN A 156 -11.45 13.69 3.52
C GLN A 156 -11.62 13.79 5.04
N GLU A 157 -12.73 13.33 5.57
CA GLU A 157 -13.05 13.36 7.00
C GLU A 157 -12.21 12.34 7.82
N ASN A 158 -11.84 11.23 7.22
CA ASN A 158 -11.26 10.08 7.93
C ASN A 158 -9.76 9.87 7.67
N CYS A 159 -9.19 10.39 6.59
CA CYS A 159 -7.84 10.03 6.13
C CYS A 159 -6.70 10.27 7.15
N ARG A 160 -6.94 11.02 8.22
CA ARG A 160 -5.96 11.30 9.28
C ARG A 160 -6.16 10.47 10.55
N LYS A 161 -7.30 9.80 10.70
CA LYS A 161 -7.70 9.16 11.98
C LYS A 161 -6.94 7.88 12.29
N GLY A 162 -6.40 7.19 11.27
CA GLY A 162 -5.75 5.88 11.44
C GLY A 162 -4.31 5.92 11.99
N VAL A 163 -3.69 7.10 12.10
CA VAL A 163 -2.27 7.21 12.47
C VAL A 163 -2.00 6.67 13.87
N GLU A 164 -2.87 6.99 14.84
CA GLU A 164 -2.71 6.52 16.22
C GLU A 164 -2.87 5.01 16.34
N LEU A 165 -3.80 4.41 15.58
CA LEU A 165 -3.98 2.96 15.51
C LEU A 165 -2.73 2.27 14.95
N PHE A 166 -2.13 2.87 13.91
CA PHE A 166 -0.89 2.35 13.34
C PHE A 166 0.27 2.44 14.33
N ILE A 167 0.47 3.58 15.00
CA ILE A 167 1.52 3.74 16.01
C ILE A 167 1.35 2.73 17.16
N ALA A 168 0.12 2.54 17.65
CA ALA A 168 -0.17 1.54 18.66
C ALA A 168 0.16 0.12 18.20
N ARG A 169 -0.19 -0.24 16.96
CA ARG A 169 0.13 -1.53 16.35
C ARG A 169 1.64 -1.76 16.25
N MET A 170 2.40 -0.74 15.88
CA MET A 170 3.86 -0.84 15.74
C MET A 170 4.55 -1.02 17.08
N ARG A 171 4.08 -0.36 18.14
CA ARG A 171 4.62 -0.51 19.51
C ARG A 171 4.38 -1.89 20.12
N LEU A 172 3.29 -2.56 19.75
CA LEU A 172 3.00 -3.92 20.21
C LEU A 172 3.87 -4.99 19.54
N ASN A 173 4.50 -4.65 18.41
CA ASN A 173 5.33 -5.58 17.61
C ASN A 173 6.83 -5.23 17.69
N ALA A 174 7.23 -4.26 18.49
CA ALA A 174 8.61 -3.90 18.78
C ALA A 174 9.09 -4.61 20.05
#